data_c6b4048e372f37d2883aa4fb7d982e6e
#
_entry.id   c6b4048e372f37d2883aa4fb7d982e6e
#
_cell.length_a   1.000
_cell.length_b   1.000
_cell.length_c   1.000
_cell.angle_alpha   90.00
_cell.angle_beta   90.00
_cell.angle_gamma   90.00
#
_symmetry.space_group_name_H-M   'P 1'
#
loop_
_entity.id
_entity.type
_entity.pdbx_description
1 polymer ?
#
loop_
_entity_poly.entity_id
_entity_poly.type
_entity_poly.pdbx_seq_one_letter_code
_entity_poly.pdbx_strand_id
1 'polypeptide(L)'
;KDLYENRDKDKWAEEDAQKQQNYEDSVRIAEENKRLYELYLADLREYKETKHPVMFGWFNAWSAETPGEYSNLTLIPDSMDIVSIWGNCFNINEKRLKQMREVQSKGTKVIVGWIVENVGNGLSNIPEGGWSDDPTTGIKQYAQAILDSIAKYGYDGFDIDYEPSYASPFKPGNHCGDWTNDWTDY
;
A
#
# COMPACT_ATOMS: atom_id res chain seq x y z
N LYS A 1 37.13 6.54 57.76
CA LYS A 1 36.69 7.37 56.65
C LYS A 1 36.93 6.65 55.29
N ASP A 2 38.11 6.12 55.08
CA ASP A 2 38.49 5.45 53.80
C ASP A 2 37.77 4.13 53.53
N LEU A 3 37.33 3.38 54.52
CA LEU A 3 36.62 2.10 54.35
C LEU A 3 35.20 2.28 53.79
N TYR A 4 34.51 3.36 54.11
CA TYR A 4 33.19 3.65 53.60
C TYR A 4 33.26 4.24 52.16
N GLU A 5 34.22 5.09 51.89
CA GLU A 5 34.43 5.67 50.55
C GLU A 5 34.84 4.62 49.53
N ASN A 6 35.59 3.60 49.87
CA ASN A 6 35.96 2.53 48.97
C ASN A 6 34.78 1.59 48.70
N ARG A 7 33.99 1.25 49.73
CA ARG A 7 32.79 0.40 49.55
C ARG A 7 31.74 1.02 48.61
N ASP A 8 31.56 2.34 48.69
CA ASP A 8 30.62 3.01 47.80
C ASP A 8 31.16 3.10 46.36
N LYS A 9 32.45 3.23 46.16
CA LYS A 9 33.10 3.18 44.84
C LYS A 9 32.96 1.81 44.20
N ASP A 10 33.16 0.74 44.94
CA ASP A 10 33.01 -0.62 44.42
C ASP A 10 31.57 -0.90 44.04
N LYS A 11 30.60 -0.47 44.86
CA LYS A 11 29.18 -0.57 44.56
C LYS A 11 28.79 0.21 43.30
N TRP A 12 29.28 1.43 43.13
CA TRP A 12 29.00 2.21 41.91
C TRP A 12 29.64 1.59 40.67
N ALA A 13 30.83 1.03 40.78
CA ALA A 13 31.49 0.31 39.70
C ALA A 13 30.70 -0.95 39.28
N GLU A 14 30.17 -1.69 40.27
CA GLU A 14 29.28 -2.84 39.99
C GLU A 14 27.97 -2.40 39.32
N GLU A 15 27.33 -1.32 39.80
CA GLU A 15 26.10 -0.78 39.21
C GLU A 15 26.35 -0.29 37.79
N ASP A 16 27.46 0.36 37.50
CA ASP A 16 27.79 0.83 36.16
C ASP A 16 28.15 -0.32 35.23
N ALA A 17 28.85 -1.35 35.69
CA ALA A 17 29.13 -2.55 34.95
C ALA A 17 27.81 -3.29 34.58
N GLN A 18 26.86 -3.38 35.54
CA GLN A 18 25.55 -3.99 35.29
C GLN A 18 24.74 -3.17 34.28
N LYS A 19 24.73 -1.85 34.35
CA LYS A 19 24.08 -0.99 33.37
C LYS A 19 24.69 -1.19 31.98
N GLN A 20 26.00 -1.25 31.85
CA GLN A 20 26.71 -1.48 30.60
C GLN A 20 26.33 -2.86 30.01
N GLN A 21 26.35 -3.89 30.84
CA GLN A 21 25.95 -5.23 30.41
C GLN A 21 24.48 -5.27 29.91
N ASN A 22 23.58 -4.64 30.67
CA ASN A 22 22.18 -4.55 30.28
C ASN A 22 22.00 -3.80 28.94
N TYR A 23 22.79 -2.75 28.71
CA TYR A 23 22.78 -2.03 27.44
C TYR A 23 23.29 -2.91 26.29
N GLU A 24 24.42 -3.59 26.46
CA GLU A 24 24.98 -4.51 25.45
C GLU A 24 24.02 -5.66 25.13
N ASP A 25 23.37 -6.23 26.13
CA ASP A 25 22.36 -7.26 25.94
C ASP A 25 21.15 -6.72 25.17
N SER A 26 20.71 -5.50 25.47
CA SER A 26 19.59 -4.87 24.76
C SER A 26 19.91 -4.62 23.27
N VAL A 27 21.13 -4.17 22.97
CA VAL A 27 21.61 -3.97 21.59
C VAL A 27 21.64 -5.32 20.85
N ARG A 28 22.23 -6.34 21.45
CA ARG A 28 22.31 -7.68 20.86
C ARG A 28 20.91 -8.25 20.57
N ILE A 29 19.96 -8.12 21.50
CA ILE A 29 18.58 -8.56 21.31
C ILE A 29 17.92 -7.79 20.17
N ALA A 30 18.13 -6.47 20.08
CA ALA A 30 17.58 -5.65 19.02
C ALA A 30 18.13 -6.05 17.62
N GLU A 31 19.44 -6.33 17.52
CA GLU A 31 20.08 -6.80 16.30
C GLU A 31 19.56 -8.17 15.88
N GLU A 32 19.41 -9.11 16.81
CA GLU A 32 18.85 -10.43 16.51
C GLU A 32 17.37 -10.35 16.09
N ASN A 33 16.55 -9.54 16.75
CA ASN A 33 15.16 -9.31 16.36
C ASN A 33 15.07 -8.71 14.95
N LYS A 34 15.96 -7.77 14.62
CA LYS A 34 16.04 -7.21 13.26
C LYS A 34 16.37 -8.30 12.25
N ARG A 35 17.37 -9.14 12.53
CA ARG A 35 17.77 -10.24 11.67
C ARG A 35 16.63 -11.24 11.45
N LEU A 36 15.93 -11.61 12.50
CA LEU A 36 14.78 -12.53 12.43
C LEU A 36 13.64 -11.92 11.63
N TYR A 37 13.39 -10.63 11.77
CA TYR A 37 12.37 -9.94 11.00
C TYR A 37 12.72 -9.89 9.51
N GLU A 38 13.98 -9.65 9.15
CA GLU A 38 14.42 -9.67 7.74
C GLU A 38 14.29 -11.07 7.11
N LEU A 39 14.58 -12.13 7.87
CA LEU A 39 14.35 -13.51 7.42
C LEU A 39 12.86 -13.77 7.20
N TYR A 40 12.02 -13.37 8.15
CA TYR A 40 10.57 -13.47 8.03
C TYR A 40 10.04 -12.76 6.78
N LEU A 41 10.50 -11.55 6.50
CA LEU A 41 10.12 -10.82 5.29
C LEU A 41 10.58 -11.54 4.00
N ALA A 42 11.76 -12.15 4.04
CA ALA A 42 12.26 -12.92 2.90
C ALA A 42 11.40 -14.16 2.62
N ASP A 43 11.11 -14.94 3.66
CA ASP A 43 10.24 -16.12 3.57
C ASP A 43 8.83 -15.76 3.11
N LEU A 44 8.29 -14.65 3.60
CA LEU A 44 6.96 -14.17 3.22
C LEU A 44 6.90 -13.77 1.74
N ARG A 45 7.92 -13.08 1.24
CA ARG A 45 8.02 -12.74 -0.19
C ARG A 45 8.17 -13.98 -1.06
N GLU A 46 9.03 -14.93 -0.64
CA GLU A 46 9.18 -16.20 -1.34
C GLU A 46 7.87 -16.99 -1.40
N TYR A 47 7.15 -17.08 -0.29
CA TYR A 47 5.83 -17.71 -0.25
C TYR A 47 4.86 -17.08 -1.26
N LYS A 48 4.80 -15.77 -1.34
CA LYS A 48 3.88 -15.04 -2.23
C LYS A 48 4.21 -15.19 -3.72
N GLU A 49 5.42 -15.60 -4.07
CA GLU A 49 5.80 -15.95 -5.44
C GLU A 49 5.46 -17.41 -5.81
N THR A 50 5.08 -18.23 -4.83
CA THR A 50 4.68 -19.62 -5.09
C THR A 50 3.24 -19.70 -5.62
N LYS A 51 2.86 -20.86 -6.17
CA LYS A 51 1.47 -21.14 -6.53
C LYS A 51 0.67 -21.49 -5.27
N HIS A 52 -0.21 -20.59 -4.85
CA HIS A 52 -1.07 -20.77 -3.67
C HIS A 52 -2.45 -20.11 -3.89
N PRO A 53 -3.45 -20.35 -3.04
CA PRO A 53 -4.69 -19.58 -3.04
C PRO A 53 -4.42 -18.11 -2.72
N VAL A 54 -4.81 -17.21 -3.62
CA VAL A 54 -4.57 -15.77 -3.47
C VAL A 54 -5.57 -15.15 -2.51
N MET A 55 -5.07 -14.44 -1.49
CA MET A 55 -5.88 -13.62 -0.59
C MET A 55 -6.00 -12.21 -1.17
N PHE A 56 -7.22 -11.84 -1.57
CA PHE A 56 -7.56 -10.51 -2.08
C PHE A 56 -8.53 -9.80 -1.13
N GLY A 57 -8.36 -8.50 -0.95
CA GLY A 57 -9.29 -7.70 -0.15
C GLY A 57 -9.30 -6.23 -0.55
N TRP A 58 -10.42 -5.55 -0.21
CA TRP A 58 -10.56 -4.11 -0.37
C TRP A 58 -10.27 -3.39 0.95
N PHE A 59 -9.57 -2.28 0.87
CA PHE A 59 -9.26 -1.43 2.00
C PHE A 59 -9.88 -0.04 1.80
N ASN A 60 -10.93 0.23 2.57
CA ASN A 60 -11.62 1.51 2.55
C ASN A 60 -11.13 2.43 3.68
N ALA A 61 -11.37 3.73 3.53
CA ALA A 61 -11.10 4.75 4.54
C ALA A 61 -9.61 4.86 4.97
N TRP A 62 -8.68 4.55 4.08
CA TRP A 62 -7.26 4.72 4.36
C TRP A 62 -6.92 6.15 4.77
N SER A 63 -6.48 6.31 6.02
CA SER A 63 -6.03 7.58 6.58
C SER A 63 -4.79 7.34 7.42
N ALA A 64 -3.66 7.87 6.98
CA ALA A 64 -2.43 7.84 7.75
C ALA A 64 -2.36 8.96 8.82
N GLU A 65 -3.32 9.88 8.81
CA GLU A 65 -3.37 11.02 9.75
C GLU A 65 -4.07 10.66 11.06
N THR A 66 -5.09 9.82 10.97
CA THR A 66 -5.84 9.36 12.15
C THR A 66 -5.34 7.97 12.51
N PRO A 67 -4.60 7.81 13.62
CA PRO A 67 -4.22 6.48 14.07
C PRO A 67 -5.49 5.74 14.49
N GLY A 68 -5.91 4.82 13.66
CA GLY A 68 -7.06 3.97 13.91
C GLY A 68 -6.81 2.60 13.32
N GLU A 69 -7.27 1.59 14.00
CA GLU A 69 -7.12 0.19 13.59
C GLU A 69 -7.66 -0.05 12.16
N TYR A 70 -8.72 0.65 11.79
CA TYR A 70 -9.40 0.50 10.49
C TYR A 70 -8.90 1.43 9.38
N SER A 71 -7.99 2.34 9.69
CA SER A 71 -7.50 3.34 8.72
C SER A 71 -6.02 3.24 8.42
N ASN A 72 -5.31 2.34 9.10
CA ASN A 72 -3.88 2.11 8.94
C ASN A 72 -3.62 0.90 8.05
N LEU A 73 -3.09 1.15 6.85
CA LEU A 73 -2.82 0.10 5.87
C LEU A 73 -1.81 -0.95 6.37
N THR A 74 -0.90 -0.59 7.27
CA THR A 74 0.11 -1.54 7.78
C THR A 74 -0.45 -2.61 8.71
N LEU A 75 -1.72 -2.47 9.14
CA LEU A 75 -2.40 -3.43 10.02
C LEU A 75 -3.15 -4.53 9.26
N ILE A 76 -3.11 -4.54 7.93
CA ILE A 76 -3.65 -5.67 7.17
C ILE A 76 -2.84 -6.93 7.46
N PRO A 77 -3.47 -8.12 7.41
CA PRO A 77 -2.75 -9.37 7.63
C PRO A 77 -1.59 -9.58 6.65
N ASP A 78 -0.47 -10.08 7.15
CA ASP A 78 0.69 -10.40 6.30
C ASP A 78 0.40 -11.48 5.25
N SER A 79 -0.64 -12.29 5.47
CA SER A 79 -1.15 -13.27 4.50
C SER A 79 -1.89 -12.64 3.31
N MET A 80 -2.15 -11.33 3.33
CA MET A 80 -2.80 -10.64 2.20
C MET A 80 -1.84 -10.57 1.01
N ASP A 81 -2.24 -11.10 -0.15
CA ASP A 81 -1.46 -11.05 -1.38
C ASP A 81 -1.71 -9.77 -2.15
N ILE A 82 -2.98 -9.38 -2.24
CA ILE A 82 -3.41 -8.18 -2.97
C ILE A 82 -4.38 -7.40 -2.11
N VAL A 83 -4.14 -6.11 -1.96
CA VAL A 83 -5.07 -5.17 -1.36
C VAL A 83 -5.44 -4.07 -2.35
N SER A 84 -6.73 -3.90 -2.61
CA SER A 84 -7.27 -2.82 -3.45
C SER A 84 -7.69 -1.65 -2.58
N ILE A 85 -7.05 -0.50 -2.79
CA ILE A 85 -7.39 0.74 -2.10
C ILE A 85 -8.65 1.32 -2.74
N TRP A 86 -9.67 1.51 -1.92
CA TRP A 86 -10.95 2.06 -2.33
C TRP A 86 -11.12 3.48 -1.82
N GLY A 87 -11.37 4.39 -2.74
CA GLY A 87 -11.60 5.81 -2.45
C GLY A 87 -10.32 6.58 -2.09
N ASN A 88 -10.27 7.83 -2.56
CA ASN A 88 -9.20 8.80 -2.30
C ASN A 88 -7.75 8.28 -2.54
N CYS A 89 -7.59 7.39 -3.51
CA CYS A 89 -6.35 6.65 -3.76
C CYS A 89 -5.21 7.52 -4.31
N PHE A 90 -5.48 8.68 -4.90
CA PHE A 90 -4.46 9.57 -5.48
C PHE A 90 -4.11 10.78 -4.61
N ASN A 91 -4.64 10.85 -3.39
CA ASN A 91 -4.21 11.82 -2.39
C ASN A 91 -3.14 11.21 -1.48
N ILE A 92 -1.98 10.92 -2.06
CA ILE A 92 -0.86 10.27 -1.35
C ILE A 92 0.06 11.34 -0.77
N ASN A 93 0.09 11.41 0.58
CA ASN A 93 1.11 12.12 1.32
C ASN A 93 2.25 11.18 1.75
N GLU A 94 3.28 11.73 2.38
CA GLU A 94 4.46 10.97 2.82
C GLU A 94 4.11 9.83 3.80
N LYS A 95 3.13 10.05 4.68
CA LYS A 95 2.70 9.03 5.65
C LYS A 95 2.02 7.85 4.98
N ARG A 96 1.10 8.13 4.03
CA ARG A 96 0.46 7.09 3.23
C ARG A 96 1.49 6.35 2.37
N LEU A 97 2.39 7.08 1.74
CA LEU A 97 3.46 6.48 0.94
C LEU A 97 4.31 5.53 1.78
N LYS A 98 4.68 5.93 3.00
CA LYS A 98 5.44 5.08 3.91
C LYS A 98 4.69 3.80 4.26
N GLN A 99 3.40 3.89 4.61
CA GLN A 99 2.56 2.72 4.90
C GLN A 99 2.46 1.78 3.69
N MET A 100 2.26 2.33 2.49
CA MET A 100 2.19 1.54 1.26
C MET A 100 3.51 0.80 1.00
N ARG A 101 4.65 1.47 1.13
CA ARG A 101 5.97 0.85 0.94
C ARG A 101 6.25 -0.24 1.97
N GLU A 102 5.82 -0.06 3.21
CA GLU A 102 5.93 -1.08 4.25
C GLU A 102 5.12 -2.34 3.88
N VAL A 103 3.88 -2.18 3.43
CA VAL A 103 3.05 -3.29 2.98
C VAL A 103 3.64 -3.97 1.73
N GLN A 104 4.10 -3.20 0.75
CA GLN A 104 4.75 -3.73 -0.45
C GLN A 104 6.06 -4.47 -0.13
N SER A 105 6.79 -4.04 0.91
CA SER A 105 8.02 -4.74 1.34
C SER A 105 7.78 -6.17 1.82
N LYS A 106 6.56 -6.48 2.22
CA LYS A 106 6.09 -7.82 2.61
C LYS A 106 5.66 -8.69 1.42
N GLY A 107 5.78 -8.17 0.18
CA GLY A 107 5.35 -8.86 -1.03
C GLY A 107 3.86 -8.68 -1.37
N THR A 108 3.09 -7.97 -0.56
CA THR A 108 1.69 -7.65 -0.85
C THR A 108 1.61 -6.62 -1.98
N LYS A 109 0.78 -6.90 -2.99
CA LYS A 109 0.48 -5.94 -4.05
C LYS A 109 -0.56 -4.94 -3.58
N VAL A 110 -0.25 -3.66 -3.68
CA VAL A 110 -1.18 -2.58 -3.36
C VAL A 110 -1.68 -1.98 -4.66
N ILE A 111 -2.94 -2.23 -4.96
CA ILE A 111 -3.61 -1.76 -6.17
C ILE A 111 -4.69 -0.73 -5.80
N VAL A 112 -5.23 -0.06 -6.79
CA VAL A 112 -6.33 0.90 -6.63
C VAL A 112 -7.56 0.45 -7.38
N GLY A 113 -8.74 0.79 -6.87
CA GLY A 113 -10.00 0.44 -7.51
C GLY A 113 -11.04 1.54 -7.39
N TRP A 114 -11.89 1.64 -8.42
CA TRP A 114 -13.10 2.45 -8.41
C TRP A 114 -14.09 1.99 -9.49
N ILE A 115 -15.34 2.44 -9.35
CA ILE A 115 -16.35 2.24 -10.37
C ILE A 115 -16.03 3.12 -11.59
N VAL A 116 -15.89 2.50 -12.75
CA VAL A 116 -15.69 3.19 -14.02
C VAL A 116 -17.05 3.43 -14.66
N GLU A 117 -17.52 4.68 -14.65
CA GLU A 117 -18.76 5.09 -15.30
C GLU A 117 -18.50 5.75 -16.66
N ASN A 118 -17.53 6.64 -16.71
CA ASN A 118 -17.18 7.42 -17.91
C ASN A 118 -15.67 7.60 -18.00
N VAL A 119 -15.19 7.90 -19.20
CA VAL A 119 -13.80 8.32 -19.44
C VAL A 119 -13.45 9.49 -18.54
N GLY A 120 -12.36 9.39 -17.79
CA GLY A 120 -11.87 10.41 -16.89
C GLY A 120 -12.31 10.27 -15.43
N ASN A 121 -13.30 9.43 -15.11
CA ASN A 121 -13.75 9.25 -13.73
C ASN A 121 -12.61 8.75 -12.85
N GLY A 122 -12.55 9.28 -11.63
CA GLY A 122 -11.53 8.92 -10.63
C GLY A 122 -10.16 9.58 -10.85
N LEU A 123 -9.94 10.30 -11.95
CA LEU A 123 -8.67 10.92 -12.30
C LEU A 123 -8.74 12.45 -12.32
N SER A 124 -7.64 13.09 -11.92
CA SER A 124 -7.45 14.55 -12.02
C SER A 124 -6.48 14.97 -13.12
N ASN A 125 -5.74 14.03 -13.73
CA ASN A 125 -4.79 14.26 -14.81
C ASN A 125 -5.52 14.27 -16.17
N ILE A 126 -6.18 15.37 -16.48
CA ILE A 126 -6.90 15.55 -17.73
C ILE A 126 -5.89 15.83 -18.86
N PRO A 127 -5.99 15.18 -20.03
CA PRO A 127 -5.15 15.48 -21.18
C PRO A 127 -5.27 16.94 -21.63
N GLU A 128 -4.22 17.46 -22.27
CA GLU A 128 -4.30 18.77 -22.92
C GLU A 128 -5.38 18.75 -24.00
N GLY A 129 -6.30 19.70 -23.94
CA GLY A 129 -7.48 19.73 -24.82
C GLY A 129 -8.68 18.92 -24.36
N GLY A 130 -8.59 18.26 -23.19
CA GLY A 130 -9.65 17.43 -22.61
C GLY A 130 -9.66 15.99 -23.15
N TRP A 131 -10.64 15.23 -22.71
CA TRP A 131 -10.88 13.88 -23.21
C TRP A 131 -11.49 13.93 -24.60
N SER A 132 -11.05 13.03 -25.50
CA SER A 132 -11.58 12.97 -26.86
C SER A 132 -13.04 12.49 -26.88
N ASP A 133 -13.86 13.09 -27.72
CA ASP A 133 -15.23 12.63 -27.99
C ASP A 133 -15.25 11.39 -28.89
N ASP A 134 -14.15 11.09 -29.61
CA ASP A 134 -14.00 9.80 -30.30
C ASP A 134 -13.80 8.69 -29.26
N PRO A 135 -14.71 7.70 -29.17
CA PRO A 135 -14.68 6.68 -28.12
C PRO A 135 -13.35 5.94 -28.05
N THR A 136 -12.82 5.51 -29.19
CA THR A 136 -11.56 4.76 -29.25
C THR A 136 -10.38 5.58 -28.72
N THR A 137 -10.30 6.83 -29.09
CA THR A 137 -9.25 7.74 -28.63
C THR A 137 -9.42 8.08 -27.15
N GLY A 138 -10.64 8.41 -26.72
CA GLY A 138 -10.96 8.75 -25.33
C GLY A 138 -10.66 7.59 -24.38
N ILE A 139 -11.01 6.35 -24.74
CA ILE A 139 -10.69 5.16 -23.94
C ILE A 139 -9.17 4.96 -23.79
N LYS A 140 -8.42 5.11 -24.89
CA LYS A 140 -6.96 4.99 -24.85
C LYS A 140 -6.30 6.07 -24.00
N GLN A 141 -6.78 7.33 -24.10
CA GLN A 141 -6.31 8.42 -23.24
C GLN A 141 -6.59 8.11 -21.78
N TYR A 142 -7.76 7.61 -21.46
CA TYR A 142 -8.15 7.26 -20.09
C TYR A 142 -7.32 6.10 -19.53
N ALA A 143 -7.15 5.03 -20.30
CA ALA A 143 -6.29 3.91 -19.92
C ALA A 143 -4.85 4.36 -19.66
N GLN A 144 -4.28 5.23 -20.52
CA GLN A 144 -2.94 5.77 -20.32
C GLN A 144 -2.88 6.64 -19.06
N ALA A 145 -3.87 7.47 -18.80
CA ALA A 145 -3.91 8.31 -17.61
C ALA A 145 -4.03 7.51 -16.30
N ILE A 146 -4.72 6.35 -16.33
CA ILE A 146 -4.74 5.39 -15.22
C ILE A 146 -3.33 4.83 -14.99
N LEU A 147 -2.67 4.34 -16.05
CA LEU A 147 -1.31 3.80 -15.96
C LEU A 147 -0.30 4.83 -15.44
N ASP A 148 -0.39 6.07 -15.93
CA ASP A 148 0.47 7.16 -15.49
C ASP A 148 0.27 7.48 -14.01
N SER A 149 -0.98 7.44 -13.54
CA SER A 149 -1.31 7.65 -12.12
C SER A 149 -0.80 6.53 -11.23
N ILE A 150 -0.94 5.28 -11.67
CA ILE A 150 -0.39 4.10 -10.98
C ILE A 150 1.13 4.23 -10.87
N ALA A 151 1.80 4.53 -11.96
CA ALA A 151 3.26 4.70 -11.99
C ALA A 151 3.72 5.87 -11.11
N LYS A 152 3.03 7.01 -11.17
CA LYS A 152 3.35 8.21 -10.39
C LYS A 152 3.34 7.95 -8.88
N TYR A 153 2.35 7.23 -8.40
CA TYR A 153 2.20 6.95 -6.97
C TYR A 153 2.83 5.61 -6.55
N GLY A 154 3.21 4.78 -7.51
CA GLY A 154 3.88 3.50 -7.29
C GLY A 154 2.96 2.43 -6.73
N TYR A 155 1.72 2.42 -7.18
CA TYR A 155 0.81 1.29 -7.00
C TYR A 155 1.21 0.12 -7.90
N ASP A 156 0.77 -1.09 -7.54
CA ASP A 156 1.10 -2.31 -8.28
C ASP A 156 0.08 -2.64 -9.40
N GLY A 157 -1.08 -1.97 -9.43
CA GLY A 157 -2.09 -2.25 -10.43
C GLY A 157 -3.41 -1.51 -10.23
N PHE A 158 -4.39 -1.92 -11.03
CA PHE A 158 -5.73 -1.36 -11.05
C PHE A 158 -6.79 -2.47 -10.97
N ASP A 159 -7.79 -2.26 -10.12
CA ASP A 159 -8.98 -3.08 -9.95
C ASP A 159 -10.18 -2.36 -10.55
N ILE A 160 -10.69 -2.87 -11.66
CA ILE A 160 -11.84 -2.27 -12.36
C ILE A 160 -13.12 -2.81 -11.72
N ASP A 161 -13.84 -1.94 -11.02
CA ASP A 161 -15.18 -2.24 -10.58
C ASP A 161 -16.16 -2.04 -11.75
N TYR A 162 -16.63 -3.16 -12.26
CA TYR A 162 -17.52 -3.18 -13.40
C TYR A 162 -18.95 -3.52 -12.99
N GLU A 163 -19.77 -2.50 -12.84
CA GLU A 163 -21.18 -2.64 -12.44
C GLU A 163 -22.13 -2.07 -13.51
N PRO A 164 -22.36 -2.77 -14.62
CA PRO A 164 -23.11 -2.24 -15.77
C PRO A 164 -24.58 -1.92 -15.47
N SER A 165 -25.16 -2.50 -14.44
CA SER A 165 -26.52 -2.19 -13.97
C SER A 165 -26.59 -0.94 -13.09
N TYR A 166 -25.49 -0.56 -12.48
CA TYR A 166 -25.34 0.58 -11.59
C TYR A 166 -24.59 1.71 -12.27
N ALA A 167 -23.37 1.45 -12.70
CA ALA A 167 -22.57 2.38 -13.47
C ALA A 167 -23.07 2.43 -14.92
N SER A 168 -22.82 3.54 -15.57
CA SER A 168 -23.36 3.83 -16.90
C SER A 168 -22.33 4.08 -17.98
N PRO A 169 -21.11 3.47 -17.98
CA PRO A 169 -20.18 3.64 -19.08
C PRO A 169 -20.74 3.09 -20.39
N PHE A 170 -21.73 2.22 -20.29
CA PHE A 170 -22.34 1.46 -21.38
C PHE A 170 -23.69 2.02 -21.82
N LYS A 171 -24.12 3.16 -21.29
CA LYS A 171 -25.30 3.85 -21.82
C LYS A 171 -24.96 4.59 -23.10
N PRO A 172 -25.86 4.59 -24.09
CA PRO A 172 -25.69 5.40 -25.28
C PRO A 172 -25.38 6.86 -24.92
N GLY A 173 -24.36 7.43 -25.56
CA GLY A 173 -23.92 8.81 -25.31
C GLY A 173 -22.83 8.99 -24.27
N ASN A 174 -22.39 7.95 -23.59
CA ASN A 174 -21.20 7.99 -22.76
C ASN A 174 -19.92 7.86 -23.59
N HIS A 175 -18.80 8.42 -23.10
CA HIS A 175 -17.51 8.37 -23.81
C HIS A 175 -16.92 6.96 -23.95
N CYS A 176 -17.39 6.00 -23.16
CA CYS A 176 -16.98 4.59 -23.29
C CYS A 176 -17.62 3.88 -24.48
N GLY A 177 -18.50 4.55 -25.23
CA GLY A 177 -19.18 3.98 -26.39
C GLY A 177 -20.43 3.18 -26.05
N ASP A 178 -21.07 2.66 -27.08
CA ASP A 178 -22.26 1.81 -26.97
C ASP A 178 -21.85 0.35 -26.87
N TRP A 179 -21.79 -0.17 -25.68
CA TRP A 179 -21.41 -1.56 -25.37
C TRP A 179 -22.56 -2.54 -25.53
N THR A 180 -23.69 -2.09 -26.04
CA THR A 180 -24.90 -2.91 -26.06
C THR A 180 -24.80 -4.12 -26.96
N ASN A 181 -23.79 -4.20 -27.85
CA ASN A 181 -23.77 -5.19 -28.90
C ASN A 181 -22.48 -5.99 -29.09
N ASP A 182 -21.31 -5.54 -28.63
CA ASP A 182 -20.10 -6.35 -28.80
C ASP A 182 -18.97 -5.95 -27.79
N TRP A 183 -18.64 -6.90 -26.95
CA TRP A 183 -17.57 -6.80 -25.96
C TRP A 183 -16.15 -6.95 -26.54
N THR A 184 -16.08 -7.40 -27.80
CA THR A 184 -14.81 -7.79 -28.41
C THR A 184 -14.05 -6.61 -29.01
N ASP A 185 -14.69 -5.47 -29.14
CA ASP A 185 -14.12 -4.29 -29.80
C ASP A 185 -13.38 -3.32 -28.82
N TYR A 186 -13.27 -3.67 -27.51
CA TYR A 186 -12.65 -2.81 -26.49
C TYR A 186 -11.60 -3.50 -25.65
#